data_4ee9ca2196a09783a5a43fbf45b66589
#
_entry.id   4ee9ca2196a09783a5a43fbf45b66589
#
_cell.length_a   1.000
_cell.length_b   1.000
_cell.length_c   1.000
_cell.angle_alpha   90.00
_cell.angle_beta   90.00
_cell.angle_gamma   90.00
#
_symmetry.space_group_name_H-M   'P 1'
#
loop_
_entity.id
_entity.type
_entity.pdbx_description
1 polymer ?
#
loop_
_entity_poly.entity_id
_entity_poly.type
_entity_poly.pdbx_seq_one_letter_code
_entity_poly.pdbx_strand_id
1 'polypeptide(L)'
;MRVAAIIPARYASTRLPGKPLLDIGGRPMVWRVYEQALKAGSVDEAWVATDDARIFDAVKSLGGNAVMTSTEHPSGTDRLAEAAGKIAADIYVNVQGDEPVIPPELIDEAVAPMLADPGLEMATAAVEITDPGEISDPSVVKVALDEQGFALYFSRAPIPFHRDEWSGPGGITGGRCLKHVGIYVYRRDFLLGYASLAPTELERTEKLEQLRVLGHGGRIRVVVTKHRSFGVDTREDLDKVRSLFPKGAAG
;
A
#
# COMPACT_ATOMS: atom_id res chain seq x y z
N MET A 1 19.53 9.40 -5.04
CA MET A 1 18.21 9.10 -5.68
C MET A 1 17.14 9.82 -4.86
N ARG A 2 16.21 10.47 -5.53
CA ARG A 2 15.09 11.18 -4.88
C ARG A 2 13.90 10.23 -4.74
N VAL A 3 13.32 10.15 -3.54
CA VAL A 3 12.20 9.28 -3.20
C VAL A 3 10.96 10.13 -2.88
N ALA A 4 9.87 9.93 -3.62
CA ALA A 4 8.60 10.61 -3.37
C ALA A 4 7.53 9.60 -2.92
N ALA A 5 6.92 9.82 -1.76
CA ALA A 5 5.73 9.11 -1.35
C ALA A 5 4.50 9.73 -2.02
N ILE A 6 3.67 8.91 -2.65
CA ILE A 6 2.40 9.35 -3.25
C ILE A 6 1.27 8.61 -2.54
N ILE A 7 0.29 9.37 -2.10
CA ILE A 7 -0.88 8.90 -1.35
C ILE A 7 -2.10 9.10 -2.24
N PRO A 8 -2.57 8.05 -2.95
CA PRO A 8 -3.79 8.15 -3.74
C PRO A 8 -5.00 8.30 -2.80
N ALA A 9 -5.84 9.29 -3.06
CA ALA A 9 -7.02 9.56 -2.27
C ALA A 9 -8.22 9.89 -3.16
N ARG A 10 -9.32 9.11 -3.02
CA ARG A 10 -10.60 9.35 -3.70
C ARG A 10 -11.67 9.72 -2.68
N TYR A 11 -12.51 10.68 -3.03
CA TYR A 11 -13.64 11.03 -2.16
C TYR A 11 -14.72 9.94 -2.15
N ALA A 12 -14.94 9.32 -3.32
CA ALA A 12 -15.93 8.26 -3.47
C ALA A 12 -15.47 6.97 -2.77
N SER A 13 -16.10 6.69 -1.64
CA SER A 13 -15.96 5.45 -0.88
C SER A 13 -17.37 4.94 -0.54
N THR A 14 -17.67 3.69 -0.87
CA THR A 14 -18.99 3.09 -0.63
C THR A 14 -19.24 2.77 0.84
N ARG A 15 -18.22 2.32 1.56
CA ARG A 15 -18.30 1.93 2.99
C ARG A 15 -18.20 3.12 3.94
N LEU A 16 -17.36 4.09 3.62
CA LEU A 16 -17.15 5.32 4.42
C LEU A 16 -17.10 6.54 3.48
N PRO A 17 -18.24 7.17 3.16
CA PRO A 17 -18.28 8.34 2.29
C PRO A 17 -17.36 9.45 2.78
N GLY A 18 -16.56 10.03 1.87
CA GLY A 18 -15.58 11.05 2.22
C GLY A 18 -14.43 10.58 3.10
N LYS A 19 -14.14 9.27 3.11
CA LYS A 19 -13.13 8.61 3.94
C LYS A 19 -11.82 9.39 4.13
N PRO A 20 -11.17 9.95 3.08
CA PRO A 20 -9.92 10.70 3.24
C PRO A 20 -10.03 11.96 4.11
N LEU A 21 -11.23 12.54 4.19
CA LEU A 21 -11.47 13.75 4.97
C LEU A 21 -12.07 13.50 6.37
N LEU A 22 -12.28 12.24 6.75
CA LEU A 22 -12.76 11.90 8.09
C LEU A 22 -11.74 12.36 9.15
N ASP A 23 -12.26 13.02 10.18
CA ASP A 23 -11.44 13.55 11.29
C ASP A 23 -10.82 12.41 12.11
N ILE A 24 -9.52 12.51 12.32
CA ILE A 24 -8.73 11.67 13.23
C ILE A 24 -7.90 12.59 14.14
N GLY A 25 -8.41 12.86 15.34
CA GLY A 25 -7.73 13.71 16.31
C GLY A 25 -7.48 15.15 15.82
N GLY A 26 -8.49 15.77 15.18
CA GLY A 26 -8.43 17.14 14.69
C GLY A 26 -7.76 17.32 13.31
N ARG A 27 -7.44 16.25 12.61
CA ARG A 27 -6.84 16.26 11.25
C ARG A 27 -7.55 15.27 10.33
N PRO A 28 -7.65 15.56 9.02
CA PRO A 28 -8.16 14.59 8.05
C PRO A 28 -7.34 13.29 8.03
N MET A 29 -7.99 12.15 7.78
CA MET A 29 -7.31 10.85 7.66
C MET A 29 -6.13 10.89 6.68
N VAL A 30 -6.34 11.45 5.47
CA VAL A 30 -5.30 11.56 4.45
C VAL A 30 -4.09 12.37 4.94
N TRP A 31 -4.32 13.35 5.80
CA TRP A 31 -3.25 14.14 6.41
C TRP A 31 -2.43 13.30 7.40
N ARG A 32 -3.07 12.41 8.16
CA ARG A 32 -2.34 11.51 9.07
C ARG A 32 -1.42 10.55 8.28
N VAL A 33 -1.89 10.04 7.15
CA VAL A 33 -1.04 9.24 6.25
C VAL A 33 0.14 10.09 5.72
N TYR A 34 -0.15 11.32 5.29
CA TYR A 34 0.86 12.26 4.80
C TYR A 34 1.95 12.55 5.85
N GLU A 35 1.54 12.81 7.11
CA GLU A 35 2.47 13.00 8.23
C GLU A 35 3.34 11.77 8.48
N GLN A 36 2.78 10.56 8.39
CA GLN A 36 3.54 9.33 8.59
C GLN A 36 4.54 9.11 7.45
N ALA A 37 4.13 9.35 6.21
CA ALA A 37 5.03 9.22 5.06
C ALA A 37 6.22 10.17 5.15
N LEU A 38 6.03 11.39 5.64
CA LEU A 38 7.13 12.36 5.84
C LEU A 38 8.07 12.02 7.01
N LYS A 39 7.66 11.15 7.94
CA LYS A 39 8.53 10.70 9.04
C LYS A 39 9.50 9.60 8.61
N ALA A 40 9.24 8.93 7.49
CA ALA A 40 10.15 7.93 6.94
C ALA A 40 11.47 8.59 6.51
N GLY A 41 12.58 8.06 6.98
CA GLY A 41 13.91 8.63 6.73
C GLY A 41 14.37 8.53 5.27
N SER A 42 13.78 7.59 4.53
CA SER A 42 14.07 7.38 3.10
C SER A 42 13.23 8.25 2.16
N VAL A 43 12.21 8.97 2.65
CA VAL A 43 11.29 9.79 1.84
C VAL A 43 11.72 11.24 1.86
N ASP A 44 12.01 11.81 0.68
CA ASP A 44 12.38 13.22 0.54
C ASP A 44 11.16 14.15 0.50
N GLU A 45 10.05 13.67 -0.03
CA GLU A 45 8.80 14.42 -0.13
C GLU A 45 7.57 13.50 -0.18
N ALA A 46 6.43 14.01 0.28
CA ALA A 46 5.15 13.32 0.17
C ALA A 46 4.15 14.17 -0.63
N TRP A 47 3.24 13.50 -1.36
CA TRP A 47 2.21 14.10 -2.19
C TRP A 47 0.89 13.34 -2.04
N VAL A 48 -0.22 14.07 -1.97
CA VAL A 48 -1.54 13.48 -2.11
C VAL A 48 -2.00 13.60 -3.54
N ALA A 49 -2.30 12.48 -4.20
CA ALA A 49 -2.83 12.41 -5.54
C ALA A 49 -4.35 12.19 -5.51
N THR A 50 -5.13 13.17 -5.98
CA THR A 50 -6.59 13.13 -5.85
C THR A 50 -7.29 13.69 -7.09
N ASP A 51 -8.54 13.27 -7.31
CA ASP A 51 -9.46 13.82 -8.32
C ASP A 51 -10.51 14.75 -7.70
N ASP A 52 -10.42 15.05 -6.39
CA ASP A 52 -11.43 15.80 -5.66
C ASP A 52 -10.84 17.08 -5.07
N ALA A 53 -11.41 18.23 -5.45
CA ALA A 53 -10.93 19.53 -4.98
C ALA A 53 -10.97 19.70 -3.45
N ARG A 54 -11.95 19.07 -2.76
CA ARG A 54 -12.05 19.14 -1.31
C ARG A 54 -10.86 18.50 -0.62
N ILE A 55 -10.37 17.37 -1.16
CA ILE A 55 -9.17 16.69 -0.65
C ILE A 55 -7.93 17.53 -0.95
N PHE A 56 -7.83 18.02 -2.19
CA PHE A 56 -6.73 18.89 -2.62
C PHE A 56 -6.63 20.13 -1.71
N ASP A 57 -7.73 20.86 -1.52
CA ASP A 57 -7.77 22.07 -0.72
C ASP A 57 -7.47 21.81 0.76
N ALA A 58 -7.98 20.70 1.32
CA ALA A 58 -7.70 20.29 2.68
C ALA A 58 -6.21 20.05 2.92
N VAL A 59 -5.53 19.36 2.00
CA VAL A 59 -4.08 19.11 2.09
C VAL A 59 -3.29 20.40 1.91
N LYS A 60 -3.66 21.24 0.93
CA LYS A 60 -3.01 22.54 0.70
C LYS A 60 -3.16 23.51 1.87
N SER A 61 -4.35 23.57 2.50
CA SER A 61 -4.59 24.42 3.65
C SER A 61 -3.75 24.05 4.89
N LEU A 62 -3.27 22.80 4.95
CA LEU A 62 -2.38 22.29 5.99
C LEU A 62 -0.90 22.42 5.61
N GLY A 63 -0.58 23.02 4.45
CA GLY A 63 0.80 23.21 3.96
C GLY A 63 1.39 22.02 3.24
N GLY A 64 0.59 20.99 2.94
CA GLY A 64 1.05 19.79 2.24
C GLY A 64 1.12 19.94 0.72
N ASN A 65 1.76 18.96 0.08
CA ASN A 65 1.78 18.86 -1.37
C ASN A 65 0.59 18.00 -1.84
N ALA A 66 -0.12 18.51 -2.84
CA ALA A 66 -1.20 17.79 -3.49
C ALA A 66 -1.12 17.98 -5.01
N VAL A 67 -1.54 16.98 -5.76
CA VAL A 67 -1.61 17.01 -7.21
C VAL A 67 -2.98 16.51 -7.68
N MET A 68 -3.59 17.26 -8.59
CA MET A 68 -4.83 16.84 -9.22
C MET A 68 -4.54 15.81 -10.30
N THR A 69 -5.37 14.76 -10.33
CA THR A 69 -5.32 13.65 -11.28
C THR A 69 -6.69 13.41 -11.90
N SER A 70 -6.76 12.67 -13.00
CA SER A 70 -8.00 12.35 -13.69
C SER A 70 -8.97 11.56 -12.80
N THR A 71 -10.27 11.79 -13.01
CA THR A 71 -11.37 10.98 -12.46
C THR A 71 -11.51 9.62 -13.13
N GLU A 72 -10.94 9.46 -14.33
CA GLU A 72 -11.13 8.29 -15.21
C GLU A 72 -10.22 7.11 -14.85
N HIS A 73 -9.31 7.25 -13.88
CA HIS A 73 -8.40 6.16 -13.52
C HIS A 73 -9.14 4.96 -12.93
N PRO A 74 -8.98 3.76 -13.52
CA PRO A 74 -9.62 2.55 -13.03
C PRO A 74 -9.02 2.07 -11.69
N SER A 75 -7.73 2.37 -11.45
CA SER A 75 -7.00 1.89 -10.28
C SER A 75 -6.21 2.97 -9.55
N GLY A 76 -5.73 2.64 -8.34
CA GLY A 76 -4.81 3.49 -7.58
C GLY A 76 -3.44 3.60 -8.25
N THR A 77 -2.96 2.55 -8.90
CA THR A 77 -1.67 2.54 -9.59
C THR A 77 -1.67 3.41 -10.86
N ASP A 78 -2.79 3.45 -11.61
CA ASP A 78 -2.91 4.35 -12.77
C ASP A 78 -2.87 5.82 -12.33
N ARG A 79 -3.52 6.16 -11.22
CA ARG A 79 -3.46 7.50 -10.60
C ARG A 79 -2.04 7.84 -10.17
N LEU A 80 -1.34 6.86 -9.58
CA LEU A 80 0.04 7.00 -9.16
C LEU A 80 0.95 7.31 -10.37
N ALA A 81 0.76 6.60 -11.48
CA ALA A 81 1.54 6.80 -12.71
C ALA A 81 1.32 8.21 -13.29
N GLU A 82 0.08 8.72 -13.31
CA GLU A 82 -0.18 10.12 -13.71
C GLU A 82 0.52 11.11 -12.79
N ALA A 83 0.43 10.91 -11.47
CA ALA A 83 1.08 11.77 -10.49
C ALA A 83 2.61 11.74 -10.66
N ALA A 84 3.21 10.56 -10.90
CA ALA A 84 4.64 10.39 -11.16
C ALA A 84 5.11 11.12 -12.43
N GLY A 85 4.23 11.30 -13.41
CA GLY A 85 4.50 12.13 -14.59
C GLY A 85 4.64 13.63 -14.27
N LYS A 86 4.06 14.08 -13.15
CA LYS A 86 4.04 15.48 -12.71
C LYS A 86 5.04 15.77 -11.58
N ILE A 87 5.51 14.75 -10.87
CA ILE A 87 6.41 14.83 -9.72
C ILE A 87 7.76 14.25 -10.12
N ALA A 88 8.84 15.00 -9.96
CA ALA A 88 10.18 14.55 -10.33
C ALA A 88 10.85 13.79 -9.18
N ALA A 89 10.90 12.45 -9.28
CA ALA A 89 11.63 11.57 -8.38
C ALA A 89 12.17 10.35 -9.13
N ASP A 90 13.13 9.63 -8.53
CA ASP A 90 13.72 8.42 -9.10
C ASP A 90 12.92 7.17 -8.65
N ILE A 91 12.35 7.24 -7.43
CA ILE A 91 11.60 6.18 -6.77
C ILE A 91 10.30 6.76 -6.23
N TYR A 92 9.21 6.03 -6.42
CA TYR A 92 7.89 6.39 -5.90
C TYR A 92 7.39 5.32 -4.95
N VAL A 93 6.91 5.77 -3.78
CA VAL A 93 6.28 4.90 -2.79
C VAL A 93 4.77 5.14 -2.82
N ASN A 94 4.00 4.11 -3.15
CA ASN A 94 2.54 4.13 -3.03
C ASN A 94 2.15 3.80 -1.59
N VAL A 95 1.73 4.80 -0.83
CA VAL A 95 1.21 4.64 0.53
C VAL A 95 -0.31 4.75 0.48
N GLN A 96 -1.02 3.73 0.98
CA GLN A 96 -2.48 3.73 0.93
C GLN A 96 -3.08 4.86 1.76
N GLY A 97 -4.01 5.63 1.16
CA GLY A 97 -4.64 6.80 1.80
C GLY A 97 -5.56 6.48 2.99
N ASP A 98 -5.71 5.21 3.33
CA ASP A 98 -6.51 4.70 4.44
C ASP A 98 -5.69 4.05 5.57
N GLU A 99 -4.36 4.23 5.55
CA GLU A 99 -3.45 3.72 6.58
C GLU A 99 -2.86 4.86 7.45
N PRO A 100 -3.69 5.56 8.26
CA PRO A 100 -3.27 6.77 8.99
C PRO A 100 -2.24 6.53 10.10
N VAL A 101 -1.97 5.28 10.42
CA VAL A 101 -0.97 4.85 11.42
C VAL A 101 0.11 3.96 10.83
N ILE A 102 0.33 4.04 9.50
CA ILE A 102 1.42 3.30 8.88
C ILE A 102 2.75 3.62 9.55
N PRO A 103 3.52 2.62 10.02
CA PRO A 103 4.83 2.87 10.61
C PRO A 103 5.81 3.45 9.57
N PRO A 104 6.49 4.56 9.86
CA PRO A 104 7.54 5.09 8.98
C PRO A 104 8.63 4.06 8.67
N GLU A 105 8.97 3.21 9.64
CA GLU A 105 9.96 2.15 9.49
C GLU A 105 9.54 1.11 8.43
N LEU A 106 8.24 0.84 8.28
CA LEU A 106 7.73 -0.02 7.22
C LEU A 106 7.99 0.58 5.83
N ILE A 107 7.85 1.90 5.71
CA ILE A 107 8.15 2.61 4.46
C ILE A 107 9.64 2.53 4.16
N ASP A 108 10.49 2.79 5.15
CA ASP A 108 11.95 2.72 5.01
C ASP A 108 12.42 1.31 4.61
N GLU A 109 11.88 0.27 5.25
CA GLU A 109 12.20 -1.11 4.91
C GLU A 109 11.76 -1.49 3.49
N ALA A 110 10.59 -1.01 3.04
CA ALA A 110 10.11 -1.27 1.67
C ALA A 110 10.96 -0.54 0.60
N VAL A 111 11.50 0.64 0.92
CA VAL A 111 12.34 1.46 0.01
C VAL A 111 13.77 0.92 -0.04
N ALA A 112 14.30 0.40 1.05
CA ALA A 112 15.71 0.00 1.19
C ALA A 112 16.25 -0.85 0.03
N PRO A 113 15.58 -1.93 -0.45
CA PRO A 113 16.10 -2.73 -1.57
C PRO A 113 16.17 -1.94 -2.87
N MET A 114 15.27 -0.99 -3.10
CA MET A 114 15.25 -0.15 -4.30
C MET A 114 16.43 0.85 -4.32
N LEU A 115 16.88 1.29 -3.15
CA LEU A 115 18.07 2.14 -3.01
C LEU A 115 19.36 1.33 -3.19
N ALA A 116 19.36 0.08 -2.72
CA ALA A 116 20.53 -0.82 -2.76
C ALA A 116 20.78 -1.41 -4.16
N ASP A 117 19.73 -1.70 -4.92
CA ASP A 117 19.83 -2.33 -6.24
C ASP A 117 19.12 -1.48 -7.31
N PRO A 118 19.90 -0.78 -8.18
CA PRO A 118 19.33 0.01 -9.28
C PRO A 118 18.56 -0.82 -10.32
N GLY A 119 18.79 -2.13 -10.39
CA GLY A 119 18.11 -3.04 -11.31
C GLY A 119 16.71 -3.46 -10.85
N LEU A 120 16.35 -3.20 -9.59
CA LEU A 120 15.00 -3.48 -9.11
C LEU A 120 13.99 -2.46 -9.66
N GLU A 121 12.88 -2.97 -10.20
CA GLU A 121 11.80 -2.17 -10.76
C GLU A 121 10.65 -1.95 -9.78
N MET A 122 10.38 -2.97 -8.93
CA MET A 122 9.27 -2.94 -7.99
C MET A 122 9.61 -3.68 -6.69
N ALA A 123 9.18 -3.11 -5.57
CA ALA A 123 9.22 -3.76 -4.26
C ALA A 123 7.89 -3.61 -3.52
N THR A 124 7.67 -4.47 -2.55
CA THR A 124 6.53 -4.45 -1.62
C THR A 124 6.93 -5.07 -0.29
N ALA A 125 6.01 -5.13 0.67
CA ALA A 125 6.28 -5.72 1.98
C ALA A 125 5.31 -6.87 2.31
N ALA A 126 5.70 -7.71 3.25
CA ALA A 126 4.87 -8.74 3.84
C ALA A 126 5.19 -8.90 5.32
N VAL A 127 4.22 -9.35 6.09
CA VAL A 127 4.37 -9.72 7.50
C VAL A 127 4.04 -11.19 7.71
N GLU A 128 4.64 -11.82 8.69
CA GLU A 128 4.29 -13.18 9.06
C GLU A 128 2.88 -13.23 9.67
N ILE A 129 2.06 -14.16 9.20
CA ILE A 129 0.73 -14.41 9.76
C ILE A 129 0.93 -15.12 11.09
N THR A 130 0.39 -14.52 12.16
CA THR A 130 0.43 -15.09 13.52
C THR A 130 -0.91 -15.62 13.99
N ASP A 131 -2.01 -15.18 13.36
CA ASP A 131 -3.35 -15.70 13.60
C ASP A 131 -3.72 -16.70 12.50
N PRO A 132 -3.88 -18.00 12.81
CA PRO A 132 -4.27 -19.00 11.82
C PRO A 132 -5.57 -18.68 11.07
N GLY A 133 -6.48 -17.92 11.68
CA GLY A 133 -7.71 -17.47 11.03
C GLY A 133 -7.46 -16.59 9.81
N GLU A 134 -6.39 -15.80 9.81
CA GLU A 134 -6.02 -14.96 8.66
C GLU A 134 -5.59 -15.77 7.42
N ILE A 135 -5.14 -17.03 7.60
CA ILE A 135 -4.67 -17.84 6.48
C ILE A 135 -5.81 -18.22 5.55
N SER A 136 -6.97 -18.55 6.11
CA SER A 136 -8.17 -18.92 5.34
C SER A 136 -9.06 -17.73 4.97
N ASP A 137 -8.78 -16.54 5.49
CA ASP A 137 -9.55 -15.32 5.19
C ASP A 137 -9.19 -14.80 3.77
N PRO A 138 -10.16 -14.76 2.81
CA PRO A 138 -9.90 -14.26 1.46
C PRO A 138 -9.69 -12.75 1.39
N SER A 139 -10.00 -12.00 2.44
CA SER A 139 -9.67 -10.56 2.53
C SER A 139 -8.19 -10.33 2.80
N VAL A 140 -7.52 -11.29 3.40
CA VAL A 140 -6.07 -11.31 3.65
C VAL A 140 -5.36 -11.90 2.44
N VAL A 141 -4.56 -11.10 1.77
CA VAL A 141 -3.76 -11.55 0.62
C VAL A 141 -2.49 -12.23 1.13
N LYS A 142 -2.26 -13.48 0.70
CA LYS A 142 -1.04 -14.22 0.99
C LYS A 142 -0.03 -14.04 -0.14
N VAL A 143 1.26 -14.19 0.18
CA VAL A 143 2.35 -14.16 -0.80
C VAL A 143 3.33 -15.31 -0.56
N ALA A 144 3.66 -16.04 -1.63
CA ALA A 144 4.73 -17.03 -1.64
C ALA A 144 5.98 -16.41 -2.26
N LEU A 145 7.15 -16.72 -1.68
CA LEU A 145 8.44 -16.16 -2.09
C LEU A 145 9.39 -17.23 -2.59
N ASP A 146 10.30 -16.83 -3.50
CA ASP A 146 11.49 -17.62 -3.82
C ASP A 146 12.56 -17.44 -2.71
N GLU A 147 13.63 -18.24 -2.79
CA GLU A 147 14.76 -18.20 -1.85
C GLU A 147 15.51 -16.84 -1.85
N GLN A 148 15.32 -16.05 -2.90
CA GLN A 148 15.92 -14.72 -3.03
C GLN A 148 15.00 -13.61 -2.48
N GLY A 149 13.77 -13.96 -2.04
CA GLY A 149 12.78 -13.03 -1.52
C GLY A 149 12.01 -12.26 -2.59
N PHE A 150 11.88 -12.82 -3.80
CA PHE A 150 10.96 -12.32 -4.80
C PHE A 150 9.63 -13.05 -4.74
N ALA A 151 8.54 -12.34 -5.04
CA ALA A 151 7.22 -12.94 -5.10
C ALA A 151 7.14 -13.98 -6.23
N LEU A 152 6.75 -15.19 -5.87
CA LEU A 152 6.34 -16.23 -6.81
C LEU A 152 4.87 -16.06 -7.20
N TYR A 153 4.01 -15.76 -6.20
CA TYR A 153 2.58 -15.54 -6.41
C TYR A 153 1.94 -14.82 -5.25
N PHE A 154 0.86 -14.07 -5.53
CA PHE A 154 -0.05 -13.50 -4.55
C PHE A 154 -1.42 -14.15 -4.71
N SER A 155 -2.07 -14.53 -3.61
CA SER A 155 -3.39 -15.15 -3.67
C SER A 155 -4.25 -14.82 -2.45
N ARG A 156 -5.55 -14.79 -2.68
CA ARG A 156 -6.56 -14.80 -1.60
C ARG A 156 -6.72 -16.19 -0.99
N ALA A 157 -6.37 -17.23 -1.73
CA ALA A 157 -6.31 -18.59 -1.21
C ALA A 157 -5.14 -18.78 -0.24
N PRO A 158 -5.17 -19.79 0.65
CA PRO A 158 -4.03 -20.19 1.45
C PRO A 158 -2.85 -20.64 0.57
N ILE A 159 -1.74 -19.94 0.63
CA ILE A 159 -0.46 -20.28 0.00
C ILE A 159 0.72 -19.94 0.93
N PRO A 160 1.82 -20.76 0.93
CA PRO A 160 1.91 -22.08 0.30
C PRO A 160 0.98 -23.10 0.98
N PHE A 161 0.70 -24.23 0.29
CA PHE A 161 -0.06 -25.31 0.90
C PHE A 161 0.85 -26.15 1.80
N HIS A 162 0.62 -26.11 3.10
CA HIS A 162 1.38 -26.86 4.11
C HIS A 162 0.80 -28.27 4.25
N ARG A 163 1.29 -29.22 3.43
CA ARG A 163 0.72 -30.55 3.27
C ARG A 163 0.57 -31.30 4.59
N ASP A 164 1.60 -31.26 5.46
CA ASP A 164 1.66 -32.05 6.68
C ASP A 164 0.94 -31.37 7.88
N GLU A 165 0.64 -30.08 7.76
CA GLU A 165 0.05 -29.25 8.81
C GLU A 165 -1.39 -28.81 8.50
N TRP A 166 -1.92 -29.28 7.37
CA TRP A 166 -3.29 -28.99 6.96
C TRP A 166 -4.30 -29.87 7.70
N SER A 167 -5.07 -29.29 8.60
CA SER A 167 -6.07 -30.00 9.43
C SER A 167 -7.49 -30.01 8.83
N GLY A 168 -7.61 -29.93 7.50
CA GLY A 168 -8.90 -29.89 6.81
C GLY A 168 -9.57 -28.52 6.85
N PRO A 169 -10.93 -28.44 6.91
CA PRO A 169 -11.65 -27.15 6.89
C PRO A 169 -11.32 -26.21 8.06
N GLY A 170 -10.65 -26.70 9.10
CA GLY A 170 -10.20 -25.91 10.26
C GLY A 170 -8.93 -25.07 10.01
N GLY A 171 -8.29 -25.25 8.86
CA GLY A 171 -7.11 -24.46 8.47
C GLY A 171 -5.78 -25.13 8.79
N ILE A 172 -4.73 -24.33 8.85
CA ILE A 172 -3.34 -24.74 9.09
C ILE A 172 -3.03 -24.62 10.58
N THR A 173 -2.43 -25.67 11.16
CA THR A 173 -2.02 -25.69 12.59
C THR A 173 -0.58 -25.23 12.80
N GLY A 174 0.18 -25.03 11.71
CA GLY A 174 1.58 -24.60 11.71
C GLY A 174 2.01 -24.13 10.33
N GLY A 175 3.30 -23.87 10.18
CA GLY A 175 3.88 -23.40 8.92
C GLY A 175 3.91 -21.88 8.75
N ARG A 176 4.84 -21.40 7.93
CA ARG A 176 5.06 -19.97 7.70
C ARG A 176 4.23 -19.47 6.52
N CYS A 177 3.20 -18.70 6.79
CA CYS A 177 2.46 -17.95 5.78
C CYS A 177 2.76 -16.45 5.91
N LEU A 178 2.84 -15.77 4.77
CA LEU A 178 3.09 -14.32 4.71
C LEU A 178 1.85 -13.61 4.20
N LYS A 179 1.43 -12.58 4.97
CA LYS A 179 0.41 -11.62 4.58
C LYS A 179 1.06 -10.47 3.85
N HIS A 180 0.62 -10.22 2.64
CA HIS A 180 1.03 -9.06 1.87
C HIS A 180 0.55 -7.76 2.54
N VAL A 181 1.42 -6.75 2.57
CA VAL A 181 1.11 -5.39 3.00
C VAL A 181 0.99 -4.50 1.78
N GLY A 182 -0.08 -3.73 1.69
CA GLY A 182 -0.46 -2.93 0.51
C GLY A 182 0.43 -1.70 0.24
N ILE A 183 1.71 -1.74 0.61
CA ILE A 183 2.70 -0.73 0.25
C ILE A 183 3.48 -1.19 -0.98
N TYR A 184 3.71 -0.28 -1.93
CA TYR A 184 4.47 -0.60 -3.14
C TYR A 184 5.50 0.48 -3.42
N VAL A 185 6.68 0.06 -3.85
CA VAL A 185 7.76 0.95 -4.25
C VAL A 185 8.11 0.67 -5.70
N TYR A 186 8.19 1.71 -6.49
CA TYR A 186 8.39 1.61 -7.94
C TYR A 186 9.57 2.47 -8.38
N ARG A 187 10.37 1.94 -9.32
CA ARG A 187 11.28 2.74 -10.13
C ARG A 187 10.47 3.61 -11.08
N ARG A 188 10.93 4.85 -11.32
CA ARG A 188 10.22 5.82 -12.18
C ARG A 188 9.79 5.24 -13.52
N ASP A 189 10.76 4.72 -14.28
CA ASP A 189 10.50 4.27 -15.64
C ASP A 189 9.53 3.09 -15.70
N PHE A 190 9.65 2.18 -14.73
CA PHE A 190 8.71 1.08 -14.57
C PHE A 190 7.29 1.56 -14.28
N LEU A 191 7.14 2.49 -13.33
CA LEU A 191 5.81 3.02 -12.96
C LEU A 191 5.14 3.75 -14.15
N LEU A 192 5.90 4.56 -14.89
CA LEU A 192 5.37 5.24 -16.07
C LEU A 192 4.97 4.26 -17.17
N GLY A 193 5.67 3.14 -17.30
CA GLY A 193 5.33 2.05 -18.24
C GLY A 193 4.19 1.16 -17.74
N TYR A 194 3.90 1.11 -16.45
CA TYR A 194 2.91 0.21 -15.86
C TYR A 194 1.50 0.40 -16.45
N ALA A 195 1.08 1.64 -16.66
CA ALA A 195 -0.24 1.96 -17.22
C ALA A 195 -0.44 1.40 -18.65
N SER A 196 0.66 1.09 -19.37
CA SER A 196 0.60 0.47 -20.71
C SER A 196 0.47 -1.05 -20.67
N LEU A 197 0.70 -1.70 -19.51
CA LEU A 197 0.56 -3.14 -19.36
C LEU A 197 -0.94 -3.52 -19.36
N ALA A 198 -1.33 -4.42 -20.24
CA ALA A 198 -2.70 -4.91 -20.28
C ALA A 198 -3.01 -5.72 -19.00
N PRO A 199 -4.21 -5.58 -18.40
CA PRO A 199 -4.62 -6.42 -17.30
C PRO A 199 -4.57 -7.90 -17.64
N THR A 200 -3.97 -8.72 -16.77
CA THR A 200 -3.82 -10.16 -16.97
C THR A 200 -5.04 -10.95 -16.47
N GLU A 201 -5.15 -12.23 -16.86
CA GLU A 201 -6.20 -13.11 -16.36
C GLU A 201 -6.08 -13.32 -14.84
N LEU A 202 -4.86 -13.52 -14.33
CA LEU A 202 -4.61 -13.68 -12.90
C LEU A 202 -5.05 -12.46 -12.09
N GLU A 203 -4.71 -11.25 -12.58
CA GLU A 203 -5.16 -10.00 -11.96
C GLU A 203 -6.68 -9.90 -11.91
N ARG A 204 -7.37 -10.26 -13.02
CA ARG A 204 -8.84 -10.21 -13.08
C ARG A 204 -9.50 -11.23 -12.15
N THR A 205 -8.90 -12.41 -12.03
CA THR A 205 -9.40 -13.51 -11.21
C THR A 205 -9.26 -13.22 -9.73
N GLU A 206 -8.06 -12.88 -9.28
CA GLU A 206 -7.76 -12.63 -7.87
C GLU A 206 -8.15 -11.20 -7.43
N LYS A 207 -8.39 -10.28 -8.37
CA LYS A 207 -8.58 -8.83 -8.11
C LYS A 207 -7.38 -8.24 -7.35
N LEU A 208 -6.17 -8.57 -7.83
CA LEU A 208 -4.89 -8.16 -7.26
C LEU A 208 -4.03 -7.53 -8.36
N GLU A 209 -3.87 -6.21 -8.32
CA GLU A 209 -3.19 -5.41 -9.36
C GLU A 209 -1.72 -5.84 -9.57
N GLN A 210 -1.01 -6.24 -8.50
CA GLN A 210 0.38 -6.68 -8.57
C GLN A 210 0.59 -7.96 -9.39
N LEU A 211 -0.45 -8.76 -9.60
CA LEU A 211 -0.39 -9.94 -10.48
C LEU A 211 -0.22 -9.55 -11.95
N ARG A 212 -0.54 -8.31 -12.34
CA ARG A 212 -0.22 -7.79 -13.68
C ARG A 212 1.29 -7.85 -13.93
N VAL A 213 2.09 -7.42 -12.98
CA VAL A 213 3.56 -7.44 -13.08
C VAL A 213 4.08 -8.86 -13.26
N LEU A 214 3.68 -9.78 -12.39
CA LEU A 214 4.10 -11.18 -12.48
C LEU A 214 3.63 -11.83 -13.79
N GLY A 215 2.40 -11.54 -14.22
CA GLY A 215 1.83 -12.07 -15.45
C GLY A 215 2.52 -11.60 -16.74
N HIS A 216 3.24 -10.47 -16.67
CA HIS A 216 4.10 -9.98 -17.75
C HIS A 216 5.58 -10.37 -17.58
N GLY A 217 5.89 -11.27 -16.63
CA GLY A 217 7.26 -11.74 -16.38
C GLY A 217 8.12 -10.79 -15.55
N GLY A 218 7.55 -9.72 -15.02
CA GLY A 218 8.23 -8.82 -14.09
C GLY A 218 8.46 -9.46 -12.73
N ARG A 219 9.38 -8.91 -11.94
CA ARG A 219 9.75 -9.41 -10.61
C ARG A 219 9.41 -8.38 -9.55
N ILE A 220 8.88 -8.83 -8.41
CA ILE A 220 8.54 -7.99 -7.27
C ILE A 220 9.37 -8.44 -6.08
N ARG A 221 10.25 -7.57 -5.59
CA ARG A 221 10.99 -7.82 -4.34
C ARG A 221 10.04 -7.68 -3.16
N VAL A 222 10.04 -8.66 -2.24
CA VAL A 222 9.21 -8.62 -1.04
C VAL A 222 10.10 -8.50 0.18
N VAL A 223 9.90 -7.47 0.98
CA VAL A 223 10.57 -7.30 2.28
C VAL A 223 9.69 -7.92 3.36
N VAL A 224 10.21 -8.90 4.07
CA VAL A 224 9.51 -9.44 5.25
C VAL A 224 9.82 -8.58 6.45
N THR A 225 8.81 -7.92 6.98
CA THR A 225 8.90 -6.97 8.09
C THR A 225 8.14 -7.44 9.32
N LYS A 226 8.47 -6.89 10.47
CA LYS A 226 7.69 -7.02 11.71
C LYS A 226 6.68 -5.88 11.92
N HIS A 227 6.82 -4.80 11.14
CA HIS A 227 5.98 -3.62 11.25
C HIS A 227 4.63 -3.86 10.59
N ARG A 228 3.56 -3.80 11.37
CA ARG A 228 2.19 -4.02 10.91
C ARG A 228 1.52 -2.69 10.65
N SER A 229 0.87 -2.56 9.51
CA SER A 229 -0.01 -1.45 9.21
C SER A 229 -1.47 -1.83 9.45
N PHE A 230 -2.29 -0.82 9.66
CA PHE A 230 -3.71 -0.98 9.95
C PHE A 230 -4.54 -0.04 9.09
N GLY A 231 -5.26 -0.62 8.13
CA GLY A 231 -6.17 0.11 7.25
C GLY A 231 -7.51 0.42 7.93
N VAL A 232 -8.08 1.56 7.64
CA VAL A 232 -9.41 1.97 8.10
C VAL A 232 -10.42 1.70 7.00
N ASP A 233 -11.18 0.63 7.12
CA ASP A 233 -12.19 0.23 6.14
C ASP A 233 -13.63 0.31 6.66
N THR A 234 -13.80 0.19 7.96
CA THR A 234 -15.10 0.20 8.65
C THR A 234 -15.18 1.35 9.66
N ARG A 235 -16.37 1.57 10.21
CA ARG A 235 -16.56 2.54 11.29
C ARG A 235 -15.81 2.12 12.56
N GLU A 236 -15.77 0.84 12.82
CA GLU A 236 -15.05 0.24 13.96
C GLU A 236 -13.55 0.49 13.85
N ASP A 237 -12.98 0.35 12.63
CA ASP A 237 -11.57 0.66 12.39
C ASP A 237 -11.27 2.12 12.63
N LEU A 238 -12.16 3.01 12.14
CA LEU A 238 -12.02 4.45 12.35
C LEU A 238 -12.01 4.81 13.84
N ASP A 239 -12.92 4.21 14.61
CA ASP A 239 -13.03 4.51 16.05
C ASP A 239 -11.82 3.94 16.83
N LYS A 240 -11.28 2.78 16.43
CA LYS A 240 -10.00 2.26 16.95
C LYS A 240 -8.85 3.23 16.68
N VAL A 241 -8.71 3.68 15.43
CA VAL A 241 -7.63 4.62 15.08
C VAL A 241 -7.80 5.96 15.80
N ARG A 242 -9.01 6.48 15.92
CA ARG A 242 -9.28 7.70 16.69
C ARG A 242 -8.84 7.62 18.14
N SER A 243 -8.96 6.46 18.77
CA SER A 243 -8.51 6.25 20.15
C SER A 243 -6.99 6.43 20.33
N LEU A 244 -6.20 6.28 19.26
CA LEU A 244 -4.75 6.52 19.26
C LEU A 244 -4.39 8.02 19.17
N PHE A 245 -5.37 8.88 18.82
CA PHE A 245 -5.20 10.32 18.68
C PHE A 245 -6.17 11.08 19.61
N PRO A 246 -5.90 11.16 20.93
CA PRO A 246 -6.79 11.85 21.86
C PRO A 246 -6.92 13.33 21.48
N LYS A 247 -8.15 13.86 21.52
CA LYS A 247 -8.43 15.29 21.28
C LYS A 247 -7.65 16.11 22.31
N GLY A 248 -6.68 16.88 21.86
CA GLY A 248 -5.87 17.75 22.72
C GLY A 248 -4.35 17.68 22.50
N ALA A 249 -3.84 16.75 21.71
CA ALA A 249 -2.43 16.73 21.32
C ALA A 249 -2.21 17.51 20.01
N ALA A 250 -2.59 18.79 20.01
CA ALA A 250 -2.13 19.74 19.01
C ALA A 250 -0.80 20.32 19.53
N GLY A 251 0.32 19.78 19.00
CA GLY A 251 1.63 20.36 19.10
C GLY A 251 2.00 21.05 17.80
#